data_da921e9fa609ffccf39327d5bf0ce279
#
_entry.id   da921e9fa609ffccf39327d5bf0ce279
#
_cell.length_a   1.000
_cell.length_b   1.000
_cell.length_c   1.000
_cell.angle_alpha   90.00
_cell.angle_beta   90.00
_cell.angle_gamma   90.00
#
_symmetry.space_group_name_H-M   'P 1'
#
loop_
_entity.id
_entity.type
_entity.pdbx_description
1 polymer ?
#
loop_
_entity_poly.entity_id
_entity_poly.type
_entity_poly.pdbx_seq_one_letter_code
_entity_poly.pdbx_strand_id
1 'polypeptide(L)'
;MEKGCVFNVQRYSVHDGPGIRTVVFLKGCPLRCKWCCNPESQLAQPQIAYNIEKCIGDVCMMCGRVCPNNNIALMDTNKVWINHDNCVNCLACANVCPADAIIKYGDYRTADEVLRDVERDMMFYNRSDGGLTLSGGEPLMQRDFVLELLREAKKRGISCAIETCGAAPWDQVSEIFGLLDYVNFDIKSLNAEKHKEWTGWDTSIILDAFKKFRETYPNVLTRARTPIVPGFNDTEEDIVAIRDFVKQFPNTEYEVLHYHRYGSSKYTFIGREYELGEVELDDDLFAHLKSIAMQ
;
A
#
# COMPACT_ATOMS: atom_id res chain seq x y z
N MET A 1 -9.60 22.88 1.38
CA MET A 1 -8.55 21.99 0.88
C MET A 1 -8.58 20.73 1.72
N GLU A 2 -8.88 19.64 1.09
CA GLU A 2 -8.84 18.31 1.69
C GLU A 2 -7.39 17.92 2.06
N LYS A 3 -7.24 17.18 3.16
CA LYS A 3 -5.92 16.66 3.56
C LYS A 3 -5.95 15.14 3.54
N GLY A 4 -4.98 14.56 2.84
CA GLY A 4 -4.76 13.13 2.87
C GLY A 4 -3.69 12.72 3.88
N CYS A 5 -3.85 11.55 4.48
CA CYS A 5 -2.83 10.96 5.32
C CYS A 5 -1.81 10.21 4.45
N VAL A 6 -0.65 10.81 4.27
CA VAL A 6 0.48 10.30 3.47
C VAL A 6 1.55 9.77 4.42
N PHE A 7 2.03 8.54 4.23
CA PHE A 7 3.08 8.00 5.11
C PHE A 7 4.45 7.90 4.43
N ASN A 8 4.50 7.92 3.10
CA ASN A 8 5.76 7.95 2.37
C ASN A 8 5.59 8.61 1.01
N VAL A 9 6.67 9.19 0.49
CA VAL A 9 6.82 9.65 -0.90
C VAL A 9 8.12 9.09 -1.42
N GLN A 10 8.03 8.10 -2.32
CA GLN A 10 9.18 7.45 -2.92
C GLN A 10 9.42 8.01 -4.30
N ARG A 11 10.58 8.61 -4.49
CA ARG A 11 11.03 9.15 -5.77
C ARG A 11 11.78 8.09 -6.58
N TYR A 12 11.87 8.26 -7.90
CA TYR A 12 12.64 7.41 -8.80
C TYR A 12 12.20 5.94 -8.85
N SER A 13 10.91 5.66 -8.71
CA SER A 13 10.41 4.31 -8.92
C SER A 13 10.33 3.97 -10.42
N VAL A 14 10.72 2.74 -10.77
CA VAL A 14 10.73 2.22 -12.15
C VAL A 14 9.83 0.99 -12.32
N HIS A 15 9.09 0.60 -11.27
CA HIS A 15 8.24 -0.60 -11.27
C HIS A 15 6.76 -0.30 -11.02
N ASP A 16 6.41 0.96 -10.74
CA ASP A 16 5.07 1.35 -10.31
C ASP A 16 4.27 2.06 -11.42
N GLY A 17 4.51 1.67 -12.66
CA GLY A 17 3.88 2.17 -13.88
C GLY A 17 4.89 2.55 -14.95
N PRO A 18 4.44 3.09 -16.10
CA PRO A 18 5.31 3.51 -17.19
C PRO A 18 6.29 4.61 -16.78
N GLY A 19 7.53 4.51 -17.22
CA GLY A 19 8.57 5.50 -17.01
C GLY A 19 9.05 5.62 -15.55
N ILE A 20 9.72 6.72 -15.24
CA ILE A 20 10.17 7.04 -13.87
C ILE A 20 9.03 7.72 -13.12
N ARG A 21 8.68 7.21 -11.95
CA ARG A 21 7.54 7.71 -11.20
C ARG A 21 7.91 8.15 -9.77
N THR A 22 7.14 9.09 -9.26
CA THR A 22 7.12 9.36 -7.82
C THR A 22 5.87 8.69 -7.25
N VAL A 23 6.08 7.77 -6.31
CA VAL A 23 5.00 7.03 -5.65
C VAL A 23 4.63 7.72 -4.36
N VAL A 24 3.36 8.06 -4.21
CA VAL A 24 2.77 8.63 -2.98
C VAL A 24 1.98 7.55 -2.27
N PHE A 25 2.45 7.18 -1.08
CA PHE A 25 1.86 6.10 -0.27
C PHE A 25 0.86 6.68 0.74
N LEU A 26 -0.40 6.30 0.57
CA LEU A 26 -1.53 6.74 1.39
C LEU A 26 -1.85 5.73 2.49
N LYS A 27 -2.29 6.22 3.65
CA LYS A 27 -2.78 5.39 4.75
C LYS A 27 -4.28 5.06 4.57
N GLY A 28 -4.68 3.97 5.21
CA GLY A 28 -6.02 3.40 5.11
C GLY A 28 -6.07 2.27 4.10
N CYS A 29 -6.40 1.08 4.58
CA CYS A 29 -6.69 -0.09 3.73
C CYS A 29 -7.79 -0.90 4.41
N PRO A 30 -8.84 -1.32 3.70
CA PRO A 30 -9.88 -2.17 4.29
C PRO A 30 -9.41 -3.62 4.41
N LEU A 31 -8.43 -4.04 3.60
CA LEU A 31 -7.87 -5.39 3.64
C LEU A 31 -6.90 -5.58 4.81
N ARG A 32 -6.77 -6.84 5.22
CA ARG A 32 -5.83 -7.34 6.24
C ARG A 32 -5.05 -8.54 5.71
N CYS A 33 -4.47 -8.36 4.50
CA CYS A 33 -3.70 -9.42 3.84
C CYS A 33 -2.61 -9.94 4.78
N LYS A 34 -2.57 -11.27 4.98
CA LYS A 34 -1.58 -11.92 5.88
C LYS A 34 -0.13 -11.67 5.46
N TRP A 35 0.10 -11.38 4.16
CA TRP A 35 1.42 -11.08 3.57
C TRP A 35 1.70 -9.59 3.35
N CYS A 36 0.92 -8.68 3.93
CA CYS A 36 1.02 -7.25 3.63
C CYS A 36 2.44 -6.71 3.87
N CYS A 37 3.03 -6.08 2.85
CA CYS A 37 4.36 -5.47 2.96
C CYS A 37 4.35 -4.07 3.56
N ASN A 38 3.16 -3.45 3.68
CA ASN A 38 2.98 -2.12 4.25
C ASN A 38 1.92 -2.14 5.37
N PRO A 39 2.12 -2.92 6.47
CA PRO A 39 1.14 -3.00 7.54
C PRO A 39 0.89 -1.64 8.22
N GLU A 40 1.87 -0.74 8.18
CA GLU A 40 1.76 0.65 8.63
C GLU A 40 0.76 1.48 7.84
N SER A 41 0.37 1.03 6.65
CA SER A 41 -0.64 1.71 5.84
C SER A 41 -2.08 1.34 6.21
N GLN A 42 -2.30 0.27 6.97
CA GLN A 42 -3.64 -0.27 7.19
C GLN A 42 -4.55 0.63 8.03
N LEU A 43 -4.00 1.33 9.04
CA LEU A 43 -4.75 2.35 9.77
C LEU A 43 -4.88 3.63 8.93
N ALA A 44 -6.05 4.26 8.94
CA ALA A 44 -6.29 5.49 8.18
C ALA A 44 -5.59 6.73 8.78
N GLN A 45 -5.43 6.76 10.12
CA GLN A 45 -4.78 7.86 10.83
C GLN A 45 -3.28 7.62 11.03
N PRO A 46 -2.51 8.67 11.33
CA PRO A 46 -1.12 8.54 11.74
C PRO A 46 -0.98 7.64 12.96
N GLN A 47 0.12 6.87 13.01
CA GLN A 47 0.42 5.97 14.12
C GLN A 47 1.90 5.98 14.47
N ILE A 48 2.24 5.55 15.69
CA ILE A 48 3.63 5.37 16.08
C ILE A 48 4.20 4.08 15.51
N ALA A 49 5.52 4.11 15.26
CA ALA A 49 6.33 2.93 15.00
C ALA A 49 7.54 2.96 15.93
N TYR A 50 7.87 1.83 16.53
CA TYR A 50 8.95 1.72 17.51
C TYR A 50 10.01 0.73 17.05
N ASN A 51 11.21 1.22 16.80
CA ASN A 51 12.39 0.40 16.56
C ASN A 51 13.17 0.27 17.87
N ILE A 52 13.08 -0.89 18.51
CA ILE A 52 13.71 -1.18 19.80
C ILE A 52 15.24 -1.03 19.76
N GLU A 53 15.88 -1.34 18.62
CA GLU A 53 17.34 -1.29 18.47
C GLU A 53 17.88 0.14 18.63
N LYS A 54 17.11 1.14 18.21
CA LYS A 54 17.47 2.55 18.33
C LYS A 54 17.23 3.14 19.73
N CYS A 55 16.47 2.44 20.60
CA CYS A 55 16.13 2.96 21.92
C CYS A 55 17.35 3.05 22.82
N ILE A 56 17.54 4.19 23.48
CA ILE A 56 18.66 4.44 24.42
C ILE A 56 18.29 4.16 25.89
N GLY A 57 17.07 3.70 26.14
CA GLY A 57 16.65 3.15 27.43
C GLY A 57 16.50 4.16 28.58
N ASP A 58 16.97 3.77 29.75
CA ASP A 58 16.80 4.48 31.03
C ASP A 58 17.41 5.89 31.05
N VAL A 59 18.49 6.10 30.31
CA VAL A 59 19.14 7.42 30.21
C VAL A 59 18.24 8.50 29.61
N CYS A 60 17.11 8.11 29.01
CA CYS A 60 16.20 9.02 28.34
C CYS A 60 14.81 9.06 28.98
N MET A 61 14.02 7.98 28.84
CA MET A 61 12.61 7.83 29.31
C MET A 61 11.67 9.01 28.98
N MET A 62 12.01 9.85 27.99
CA MET A 62 11.20 11.01 27.61
C MET A 62 9.80 10.58 27.09
N CYS A 63 9.75 9.50 26.35
CA CYS A 63 8.49 8.95 25.80
C CYS A 63 7.52 8.52 26.92
N GLY A 64 8.02 7.88 27.98
CA GLY A 64 7.20 7.47 29.12
C GLY A 64 6.61 8.67 29.89
N ARG A 65 7.39 9.77 30.01
CA ARG A 65 6.95 10.98 30.72
C ARG A 65 5.81 11.74 30.02
N VAL A 66 5.73 11.64 28.70
CA VAL A 66 4.72 12.37 27.89
C VAL A 66 3.53 11.50 27.49
N CYS A 67 3.55 10.20 27.80
CA CYS A 67 2.45 9.30 27.46
C CYS A 67 1.22 9.55 28.34
N PRO A 68 0.08 10.03 27.78
CA PRO A 68 -1.08 10.39 28.58
C PRO A 68 -1.74 9.17 29.25
N ASN A 69 -1.54 7.99 28.68
CA ASN A 69 -2.14 6.75 29.17
C ASN A 69 -1.17 5.86 29.94
N ASN A 70 0.06 6.34 30.22
CA ASN A 70 1.13 5.57 30.87
C ASN A 70 1.40 4.20 30.19
N ASN A 71 1.33 4.15 28.86
CA ASN A 71 1.47 2.94 28.06
C ASN A 71 2.92 2.56 27.74
N ILE A 72 3.91 3.25 28.31
CA ILE A 72 5.33 3.06 28.05
C ILE A 72 6.06 2.81 29.34
N ALA A 73 6.72 1.65 29.45
CA ALA A 73 7.48 1.24 30.62
C ALA A 73 8.91 0.84 30.24
N LEU A 74 9.85 0.99 31.20
CA LEU A 74 11.21 0.48 31.06
C LEU A 74 11.21 -1.04 31.34
N MET A 75 11.92 -1.80 30.49
CA MET A 75 12.16 -3.23 30.67
C MET A 75 13.53 -3.49 31.33
N ASP A 76 13.71 -4.69 31.86
CA ASP A 76 14.99 -5.16 32.42
C ASP A 76 16.14 -5.16 31.38
N THR A 77 15.79 -5.22 30.09
CA THR A 77 16.74 -5.13 28.96
C THR A 77 17.25 -3.71 28.70
N ASN A 78 16.91 -2.76 29.55
CA ASN A 78 17.19 -1.33 29.35
C ASN A 78 16.62 -0.75 28.05
N LYS A 79 15.50 -1.25 27.58
CA LYS A 79 14.73 -0.74 26.45
C LYS A 79 13.32 -0.41 26.94
N VAL A 80 12.56 0.39 26.21
CA VAL A 80 11.16 0.63 26.57
C VAL A 80 10.27 -0.43 25.93
N TRP A 81 9.20 -0.76 26.64
CA TRP A 81 8.06 -1.50 26.10
C TRP A 81 6.90 -0.54 25.90
N ILE A 82 6.16 -0.71 24.80
CA ILE A 82 4.99 0.09 24.48
C ILE A 82 3.77 -0.83 24.42
N ASN A 83 2.75 -0.52 25.20
CA ASN A 83 1.46 -1.20 25.08
C ASN A 83 0.69 -0.63 23.89
N HIS A 84 0.80 -1.30 22.73
CA HIS A 84 0.15 -0.88 21.50
C HIS A 84 -1.37 -1.03 21.55
N ASP A 85 -1.93 -1.97 22.31
CA ASP A 85 -3.38 -2.21 22.40
C ASP A 85 -4.12 -1.03 23.04
N ASN A 86 -3.49 -0.36 24.01
CA ASN A 86 -4.04 0.81 24.68
C ASN A 86 -3.52 2.14 24.11
N CYS A 87 -2.74 2.09 23.01
CA CYS A 87 -2.17 3.28 22.40
C CYS A 87 -3.23 4.05 21.60
N VAL A 88 -3.45 5.31 21.96
CA VAL A 88 -4.38 6.21 21.26
C VAL A 88 -3.74 6.96 20.07
N ASN A 89 -2.50 6.64 19.74
CA ASN A 89 -1.74 7.29 18.65
C ASN A 89 -1.72 8.82 18.73
N CYS A 90 -1.59 9.39 19.95
CA CYS A 90 -1.47 10.84 20.13
C CYS A 90 -0.13 11.42 19.65
N LEU A 91 0.83 10.56 19.31
CA LEU A 91 2.15 10.87 18.74
C LEU A 91 3.10 11.64 19.67
N ALA A 92 2.73 11.94 20.91
CA ALA A 92 3.54 12.71 21.84
C ALA A 92 4.93 12.08 22.07
N CYS A 93 4.99 10.74 22.17
CA CYS A 93 6.24 10.01 22.37
C CYS A 93 7.17 10.07 21.15
N ALA A 94 6.62 10.09 19.93
CA ALA A 94 7.42 10.25 18.70
C ALA A 94 8.02 11.65 18.61
N ASN A 95 7.27 12.68 19.00
CA ASN A 95 7.73 14.08 18.95
C ASN A 95 8.89 14.40 19.89
N VAL A 96 9.10 13.58 20.94
CA VAL A 96 10.15 13.80 21.96
C VAL A 96 11.27 12.77 21.90
N CYS A 97 11.24 11.81 21.00
CA CYS A 97 12.24 10.75 20.93
C CYS A 97 13.54 11.26 20.28
N PRO A 98 14.65 11.47 21.05
CA PRO A 98 15.86 12.05 20.51
C PRO A 98 16.68 11.07 19.66
N ALA A 99 16.38 9.77 19.74
CA ALA A 99 17.06 8.70 19.02
C ALA A 99 16.29 8.23 17.78
N ASP A 100 15.16 8.87 17.45
CA ASP A 100 14.23 8.41 16.42
C ASP A 100 13.88 6.91 16.54
N ALA A 101 13.90 6.39 17.78
CA ALA A 101 13.47 5.04 18.08
C ALA A 101 11.93 4.91 17.96
N ILE A 102 11.22 5.96 18.35
CA ILE A 102 9.78 6.08 18.11
C ILE A 102 9.59 7.16 17.07
N ILE A 103 9.02 6.79 15.93
CA ILE A 103 8.73 7.66 14.81
C ILE A 103 7.22 7.66 14.50
N LYS A 104 6.81 8.60 13.70
CA LYS A 104 5.44 8.72 13.21
C LYS A 104 5.34 8.15 11.80
N TYR A 105 4.38 7.26 11.57
CA TYR A 105 3.94 6.86 10.22
C TYR A 105 2.66 7.59 9.85
N GLY A 106 2.77 8.49 8.89
CA GLY A 106 1.68 9.26 8.32
C GLY A 106 1.64 10.73 8.80
N ASP A 107 1.41 11.61 7.85
CA ASP A 107 1.17 13.03 8.04
C ASP A 107 -0.02 13.46 7.22
N TYR A 108 -0.85 14.36 7.76
CA TYR A 108 -1.92 14.99 7.00
C TYR A 108 -1.35 16.10 6.12
N ARG A 109 -1.41 15.89 4.79
CA ARG A 109 -0.86 16.79 3.78
C ARG A 109 -1.93 17.24 2.80
N THR A 110 -1.86 18.47 2.33
CA THR A 110 -2.67 18.98 1.22
C THR A 110 -2.15 18.47 -0.14
N ALA A 111 -2.99 18.49 -1.17
CA ALA A 111 -2.58 18.12 -2.53
C ALA A 111 -1.37 18.95 -3.01
N ASP A 112 -1.37 20.25 -2.72
CA ASP A 112 -0.25 21.14 -3.07
C ASP A 112 1.07 20.78 -2.38
N GLU A 113 1.02 20.36 -1.10
CA GLU A 113 2.22 19.93 -0.37
C GLU A 113 2.79 18.64 -0.95
N VAL A 114 1.92 17.73 -1.38
CA VAL A 114 2.34 16.48 -2.04
C VAL A 114 2.91 16.77 -3.42
N LEU A 115 2.22 17.58 -4.22
CA LEU A 115 2.66 17.87 -5.59
C LEU A 115 3.97 18.65 -5.65
N ARG A 116 4.31 19.47 -4.66
CA ARG A 116 5.65 20.07 -4.56
C ARG A 116 6.77 19.02 -4.49
N ASP A 117 6.55 17.88 -3.83
CA ASP A 117 7.54 16.81 -3.82
C ASP A 117 7.56 16.06 -5.16
N VAL A 118 6.40 15.83 -5.77
CA VAL A 118 6.25 15.16 -7.07
C VAL A 118 6.91 15.98 -8.19
N GLU A 119 6.71 17.29 -8.21
CA GLU A 119 7.25 18.20 -9.23
C GLU A 119 8.77 18.25 -9.27
N ARG A 120 9.47 17.87 -8.21
CA ARG A 120 10.94 17.77 -8.20
C ARG A 120 11.49 16.81 -9.26
N ASP A 121 10.67 15.87 -9.73
CA ASP A 121 11.03 14.86 -10.71
C ASP A 121 10.50 15.14 -12.12
N MET A 122 9.88 16.29 -12.38
CA MET A 122 9.29 16.66 -13.68
C MET A 122 10.25 16.46 -14.87
N MET A 123 11.54 16.74 -14.69
CA MET A 123 12.53 16.56 -15.76
C MET A 123 12.67 15.07 -16.17
N PHE A 124 12.47 14.15 -15.23
CA PHE A 124 12.51 12.71 -15.50
C PHE A 124 11.22 12.23 -16.13
N TYR A 125 10.08 12.75 -15.69
CA TYR A 125 8.77 12.40 -16.28
C TYR A 125 8.73 12.72 -17.76
N ASN A 126 9.16 13.92 -18.14
CA ASN A 126 9.18 14.38 -19.53
C ASN A 126 10.10 13.56 -20.46
N ARG A 127 11.05 12.82 -19.90
CA ARG A 127 12.00 11.99 -20.67
C ARG A 127 11.65 10.52 -20.70
N SER A 128 10.77 10.07 -19.82
CA SER A 128 10.47 8.65 -19.63
C SER A 128 8.99 8.33 -19.74
N ASP A 129 8.13 9.31 -20.04
CA ASP A 129 6.66 9.20 -19.96
C ASP A 129 6.17 8.77 -18.56
N GLY A 130 6.91 9.17 -17.52
CA GLY A 130 6.63 8.89 -16.13
C GLY A 130 5.64 9.87 -15.49
N GLY A 131 5.56 9.86 -14.15
CA GLY A 131 4.67 10.77 -13.42
C GLY A 131 4.41 10.39 -11.97
N LEU A 132 3.20 10.67 -11.51
CA LEU A 132 2.69 10.34 -10.18
C LEU A 132 2.06 8.95 -10.17
N THR A 133 2.38 8.13 -9.16
CA THR A 133 1.62 6.92 -8.82
C THR A 133 1.09 7.03 -7.40
N LEU A 134 -0.20 6.79 -7.21
CA LEU A 134 -0.83 6.66 -5.90
C LEU A 134 -0.82 5.19 -5.47
N SER A 135 -0.35 4.92 -4.27
CA SER A 135 -0.21 3.58 -3.70
C SER A 135 -0.35 3.63 -2.16
N GLY A 136 0.14 2.63 -1.45
CA GLY A 136 0.24 2.61 0.02
C GLY A 136 -0.61 1.52 0.66
N GLY A 137 -1.73 1.92 1.28
CA GLY A 137 -2.83 1.03 1.65
C GLY A 137 -3.74 0.81 0.46
N GLU A 138 -4.96 1.35 0.53
CA GLU A 138 -5.87 1.43 -0.61
C GLU A 138 -6.17 2.92 -0.87
N PRO A 139 -5.65 3.52 -1.95
CA PRO A 139 -5.85 4.94 -2.22
C PRO A 139 -7.31 5.35 -2.32
N LEU A 140 -8.20 4.47 -2.79
CA LEU A 140 -9.63 4.72 -2.92
C LEU A 140 -10.30 5.04 -1.57
N MET A 141 -9.69 4.67 -0.45
CA MET A 141 -10.18 5.00 0.89
C MET A 141 -10.07 6.49 1.23
N GLN A 142 -9.23 7.24 0.54
CA GLN A 142 -9.08 8.69 0.69
C GLN A 142 -9.62 9.44 -0.54
N ARG A 143 -10.81 9.04 -0.98
CA ARG A 143 -11.44 9.45 -2.24
C ARG A 143 -11.32 10.94 -2.55
N ASP A 144 -11.76 11.80 -1.66
CA ASP A 144 -11.86 13.24 -1.94
C ASP A 144 -10.48 13.89 -2.07
N PHE A 145 -9.53 13.46 -1.22
CA PHE A 145 -8.13 13.87 -1.34
C PHE A 145 -7.50 13.36 -2.64
N VAL A 146 -7.74 12.11 -3.02
CA VAL A 146 -7.22 11.51 -4.25
C VAL A 146 -7.77 12.24 -5.47
N LEU A 147 -9.05 12.57 -5.50
CA LEU A 147 -9.66 13.35 -6.60
C LEU A 147 -9.03 14.74 -6.71
N GLU A 148 -8.85 15.46 -5.60
CA GLU A 148 -8.20 16.77 -5.59
C GLU A 148 -6.76 16.64 -6.11
N LEU A 149 -5.99 15.68 -5.60
CA LEU A 149 -4.60 15.46 -5.97
C LEU A 149 -4.43 15.13 -7.47
N LEU A 150 -5.26 14.23 -8.00
CA LEU A 150 -5.22 13.85 -9.42
C LEU A 150 -5.61 15.02 -10.34
N ARG A 151 -6.66 15.77 -9.99
CA ARG A 151 -7.08 16.95 -10.76
C ARG A 151 -5.99 18.01 -10.82
N GLU A 152 -5.33 18.26 -9.70
CA GLU A 152 -4.22 19.23 -9.64
C GLU A 152 -2.97 18.71 -10.38
N ALA A 153 -2.66 17.41 -10.29
CA ALA A 153 -1.60 16.79 -11.06
C ALA A 153 -1.83 16.93 -12.58
N LYS A 154 -3.05 16.64 -13.06
CA LYS A 154 -3.44 16.80 -14.46
C LYS A 154 -3.30 18.24 -14.95
N LYS A 155 -3.71 19.25 -14.16
CA LYS A 155 -3.51 20.68 -14.51
C LYS A 155 -2.03 21.04 -14.70
N ARG A 156 -1.13 20.33 -14.01
CA ARG A 156 0.32 20.51 -14.10
C ARG A 156 0.98 19.65 -15.20
N GLY A 157 0.17 18.91 -15.99
CA GLY A 157 0.66 18.04 -17.06
C GLY A 157 1.36 16.78 -16.56
N ILE A 158 1.07 16.32 -15.34
CA ILE A 158 1.67 15.13 -14.75
C ILE A 158 0.81 13.90 -15.11
N SER A 159 1.44 12.87 -15.66
CA SER A 159 0.79 11.56 -15.87
C SER A 159 0.46 10.92 -14.52
N CYS A 160 -0.76 10.38 -14.42
CA CYS A 160 -1.31 9.83 -13.19
C CYS A 160 -1.54 8.33 -13.27
N ALA A 161 -1.03 7.59 -12.30
CA ALA A 161 -1.27 6.17 -12.14
C ALA A 161 -1.75 5.84 -10.71
N ILE A 162 -2.34 4.66 -10.55
CA ILE A 162 -2.75 4.13 -9.26
C ILE A 162 -2.37 2.65 -9.14
N GLU A 163 -2.04 2.25 -7.93
CA GLU A 163 -1.99 0.87 -7.48
C GLU A 163 -3.15 0.64 -6.50
N THR A 164 -4.06 -0.24 -6.86
CA THR A 164 -5.29 -0.44 -6.10
C THR A 164 -5.72 -1.91 -6.12
N CYS A 165 -6.36 -2.35 -5.06
CA CYS A 165 -7.11 -3.60 -5.08
C CYS A 165 -8.60 -3.40 -5.41
N GLY A 166 -9.05 -2.14 -5.65
CA GLY A 166 -10.43 -1.84 -6.00
C GLY A 166 -11.46 -2.10 -4.90
N ALA A 167 -11.04 -2.14 -3.63
CA ALA A 167 -11.91 -2.47 -2.50
C ALA A 167 -12.81 -1.29 -2.09
N ALA A 168 -13.60 -0.78 -3.04
CA ALA A 168 -14.57 0.28 -2.82
C ALA A 168 -15.75 0.11 -3.80
N PRO A 169 -16.97 0.55 -3.43
CA PRO A 169 -18.11 0.57 -4.34
C PRO A 169 -17.82 1.43 -5.57
N TRP A 170 -18.08 0.90 -6.76
CA TRP A 170 -17.77 1.54 -8.03
C TRP A 170 -18.36 2.95 -8.19
N ASP A 171 -19.61 3.13 -7.82
CA ASP A 171 -20.33 4.41 -7.88
C ASP A 171 -19.66 5.53 -7.08
N GLN A 172 -18.88 5.17 -6.05
CA GLN A 172 -18.15 6.12 -5.23
C GLN A 172 -16.78 6.48 -5.81
N VAL A 173 -16.16 5.61 -6.62
CA VAL A 173 -14.75 5.75 -7.03
C VAL A 173 -14.55 5.86 -8.54
N SER A 174 -15.59 5.67 -9.35
CA SER A 174 -15.51 5.66 -10.81
C SER A 174 -14.84 6.92 -11.40
N GLU A 175 -15.08 8.09 -10.83
CA GLU A 175 -14.50 9.36 -11.27
C GLU A 175 -12.96 9.36 -11.14
N ILE A 176 -12.40 8.69 -10.14
CA ILE A 176 -10.95 8.55 -9.96
C ILE A 176 -10.33 7.89 -11.19
N PHE A 177 -10.92 6.77 -11.65
CA PHE A 177 -10.41 6.01 -12.80
C PHE A 177 -10.43 6.81 -14.11
N GLY A 178 -11.36 7.76 -14.26
CA GLY A 178 -11.41 8.67 -15.40
C GLY A 178 -10.28 9.70 -15.47
N LEU A 179 -9.52 9.87 -14.39
CA LEU A 179 -8.36 10.77 -14.32
C LEU A 179 -7.01 10.04 -14.50
N LEU A 180 -7.03 8.72 -14.62
CA LEU A 180 -5.82 7.91 -14.67
C LEU A 180 -5.36 7.64 -16.10
N ASP A 181 -4.05 7.60 -16.30
CA ASP A 181 -3.40 7.18 -17.55
C ASP A 181 -2.97 5.71 -17.48
N TYR A 182 -2.75 5.20 -16.24
CA TYR A 182 -2.30 3.83 -16.01
C TYR A 182 -2.82 3.28 -14.68
N VAL A 183 -3.17 2.00 -14.67
CA VAL A 183 -3.68 1.33 -13.47
C VAL A 183 -2.96 0.00 -13.25
N ASN A 184 -2.32 -0.15 -12.09
CA ASN A 184 -1.98 -1.45 -11.52
C ASN A 184 -3.14 -1.91 -10.63
N PHE A 185 -3.83 -2.97 -11.04
CA PHE A 185 -4.99 -3.48 -10.32
C PHE A 185 -4.70 -4.85 -9.72
N ASP A 186 -4.74 -4.96 -8.41
CA ASP A 186 -4.41 -6.21 -7.71
C ASP A 186 -5.60 -7.16 -7.62
N ILE A 187 -5.57 -8.26 -8.36
CA ILE A 187 -6.50 -9.38 -8.26
C ILE A 187 -5.80 -10.52 -7.53
N LYS A 188 -6.16 -10.75 -6.27
CA LYS A 188 -5.40 -11.67 -5.41
C LYS A 188 -5.92 -13.10 -5.46
N SER A 189 -7.23 -13.29 -5.67
CA SER A 189 -7.90 -14.58 -5.90
C SER A 189 -9.31 -14.34 -6.44
N LEU A 190 -9.81 -15.26 -7.29
CA LEU A 190 -11.22 -15.31 -7.68
C LEU A 190 -12.07 -16.10 -6.71
N ASN A 191 -11.46 -16.91 -5.84
CA ASN A 191 -12.16 -17.69 -4.82
C ASN A 191 -12.52 -16.80 -3.63
N ALA A 192 -13.83 -16.58 -3.41
CA ALA A 192 -14.32 -15.66 -2.39
C ALA A 192 -13.98 -16.11 -0.97
N GLU A 193 -14.01 -17.40 -0.68
CA GLU A 193 -13.72 -17.94 0.64
C GLU A 193 -12.24 -17.81 0.97
N LYS A 194 -11.35 -18.27 0.07
CA LYS A 194 -9.91 -18.08 0.19
C LYS A 194 -9.54 -16.58 0.34
N HIS A 195 -10.10 -15.74 -0.52
CA HIS A 195 -9.81 -14.29 -0.48
C HIS A 195 -10.20 -13.70 0.88
N LYS A 196 -11.39 -14.01 1.38
CA LYS A 196 -11.88 -13.52 2.68
C LYS A 196 -11.04 -14.04 3.85
N GLU A 197 -10.65 -15.30 3.84
CA GLU A 197 -9.79 -15.89 4.88
C GLU A 197 -8.42 -15.20 4.95
N TRP A 198 -7.83 -14.90 3.80
CA TRP A 198 -6.45 -14.41 3.72
C TRP A 198 -6.31 -12.89 3.70
N THR A 199 -7.38 -12.17 3.36
CA THR A 199 -7.37 -10.70 3.27
C THR A 199 -8.37 -10.02 4.20
N GLY A 200 -9.28 -10.79 4.81
CA GLY A 200 -10.37 -10.25 5.62
C GLY A 200 -11.50 -9.59 4.81
N TRP A 201 -11.46 -9.65 3.47
CA TRP A 201 -12.37 -8.92 2.59
C TRP A 201 -12.99 -9.81 1.51
N ASP A 202 -14.25 -9.55 1.16
CA ASP A 202 -14.93 -10.26 0.06
C ASP A 202 -14.42 -9.81 -1.31
N THR A 203 -14.04 -10.75 -2.17
CA THR A 203 -13.51 -10.44 -3.50
C THR A 203 -14.58 -9.94 -4.48
N SER A 204 -15.87 -10.15 -4.22
CA SER A 204 -16.96 -9.79 -5.15
C SER A 204 -16.98 -8.29 -5.47
N ILE A 205 -16.79 -7.43 -4.47
CA ILE A 205 -16.72 -5.97 -4.65
C ILE A 205 -15.52 -5.60 -5.54
N ILE A 206 -14.39 -6.24 -5.32
CA ILE A 206 -13.14 -6.01 -6.08
C ILE A 206 -13.32 -6.40 -7.55
N LEU A 207 -13.89 -7.58 -7.81
CA LEU A 207 -14.12 -8.07 -9.17
C LEU A 207 -15.21 -7.28 -9.89
N ASP A 208 -16.25 -6.84 -9.19
CA ASP A 208 -17.28 -5.95 -9.73
C ASP A 208 -16.68 -4.58 -10.12
N ALA A 209 -15.87 -4.00 -9.24
CA ALA A 209 -15.16 -2.75 -9.51
C ALA A 209 -14.23 -2.88 -10.72
N PHE A 210 -13.46 -3.99 -10.82
CA PHE A 210 -12.61 -4.24 -11.97
C PHE A 210 -13.38 -4.36 -13.29
N LYS A 211 -14.46 -5.14 -13.33
CA LYS A 211 -15.32 -5.27 -14.51
C LYS A 211 -15.87 -3.93 -14.98
N LYS A 212 -16.50 -3.20 -14.05
CA LYS A 212 -17.08 -1.87 -14.34
C LYS A 212 -16.03 -0.85 -14.76
N PHE A 213 -14.84 -0.90 -14.16
CA PHE A 213 -13.71 -0.08 -14.59
C PHE A 213 -13.34 -0.36 -16.05
N ARG A 214 -13.16 -1.65 -16.42
CA ARG A 214 -12.77 -2.01 -17.79
C ARG A 214 -13.87 -1.74 -18.81
N GLU A 215 -15.14 -1.86 -18.44
CA GLU A 215 -16.28 -1.51 -19.29
C GLU A 215 -16.39 0.02 -19.49
N THR A 216 -16.16 0.81 -18.45
CA THR A 216 -16.31 2.27 -18.50
C THR A 216 -15.11 2.95 -19.15
N TYR A 217 -13.89 2.48 -18.88
CA TYR A 217 -12.64 3.06 -19.33
C TYR A 217 -11.74 2.05 -20.06
N PRO A 218 -12.19 1.48 -21.20
CA PRO A 218 -11.49 0.38 -21.88
C PRO A 218 -10.12 0.78 -22.46
N ASN A 219 -9.87 2.08 -22.63
CA ASN A 219 -8.63 2.60 -23.21
C ASN A 219 -7.55 2.92 -22.17
N VAL A 220 -7.86 2.91 -20.87
CA VAL A 220 -6.85 3.11 -19.83
C VAL A 220 -5.93 1.89 -19.80
N LEU A 221 -4.63 2.12 -19.96
CA LEU A 221 -3.65 1.04 -19.87
C LEU A 221 -3.67 0.43 -18.47
N THR A 222 -3.85 -0.88 -18.42
CA THR A 222 -4.07 -1.58 -17.17
C THR A 222 -3.17 -2.79 -17.06
N ARG A 223 -2.59 -2.99 -15.88
CA ARG A 223 -1.92 -4.23 -15.51
C ARG A 223 -2.63 -4.84 -14.31
N ALA A 224 -3.27 -5.99 -14.50
CA ALA A 224 -3.78 -6.81 -13.43
C ALA A 224 -2.61 -7.56 -12.79
N ARG A 225 -2.44 -7.46 -11.47
CA ARG A 225 -1.32 -8.07 -10.75
C ARG A 225 -1.81 -9.06 -9.70
N THR A 226 -1.09 -10.17 -9.59
CA THR A 226 -1.35 -11.18 -8.54
C THR A 226 -0.05 -11.52 -7.82
N PRO A 227 0.10 -11.18 -6.53
CA PRO A 227 1.19 -11.71 -5.73
C PRO A 227 0.95 -13.20 -5.49
N ILE A 228 1.92 -14.04 -5.85
CA ILE A 228 1.87 -15.48 -5.58
C ILE A 228 2.29 -15.69 -4.14
N VAL A 229 1.37 -16.17 -3.30
CA VAL A 229 1.60 -16.35 -1.87
C VAL A 229 1.45 -17.83 -1.50
N PRO A 230 2.48 -18.44 -0.89
CA PRO A 230 2.47 -19.85 -0.52
C PRO A 230 1.26 -20.22 0.35
N GLY A 231 0.56 -21.29 -0.06
CA GLY A 231 -0.65 -21.78 0.61
C GLY A 231 -1.92 -20.99 0.35
N PHE A 232 -1.83 -19.90 -0.41
CA PHE A 232 -3.00 -19.07 -0.75
C PHE A 232 -3.45 -19.25 -2.21
N ASN A 233 -2.61 -18.86 -3.15
CA ASN A 233 -2.93 -18.83 -4.58
C ASN A 233 -1.78 -19.35 -5.46
N ASP A 234 -0.98 -20.24 -4.92
CA ASP A 234 0.22 -20.82 -5.50
C ASP A 234 -0.05 -22.11 -6.29
N THR A 235 -1.25 -22.26 -6.85
CA THR A 235 -1.62 -23.39 -7.71
C THR A 235 -1.82 -22.97 -9.16
N GLU A 236 -1.65 -23.91 -10.09
CA GLU A 236 -1.92 -23.67 -11.51
C GLU A 236 -3.38 -23.25 -11.76
N GLU A 237 -4.33 -23.88 -11.08
CA GLU A 237 -5.75 -23.59 -11.19
C GLU A 237 -6.07 -22.15 -10.80
N ASP A 238 -5.47 -21.63 -9.72
CA ASP A 238 -5.67 -20.25 -9.28
C ASP A 238 -5.16 -19.27 -10.35
N ILE A 239 -3.94 -19.51 -10.90
CA ILE A 239 -3.33 -18.61 -11.89
C ILE A 239 -4.04 -18.67 -13.23
N VAL A 240 -4.41 -19.86 -13.73
CA VAL A 240 -5.20 -20.03 -14.95
C VAL A 240 -6.53 -19.31 -14.83
N ALA A 241 -7.24 -19.47 -13.71
CA ALA A 241 -8.53 -18.82 -13.50
C ALA A 241 -8.41 -17.29 -13.56
N ILE A 242 -7.41 -16.70 -12.88
CA ILE A 242 -7.21 -15.24 -12.90
C ILE A 242 -6.79 -14.77 -14.30
N ARG A 243 -5.85 -15.45 -14.96
CA ARG A 243 -5.42 -15.15 -16.32
C ARG A 243 -6.60 -15.13 -17.29
N ASP A 244 -7.43 -16.17 -17.27
CA ASP A 244 -8.56 -16.32 -18.19
C ASP A 244 -9.66 -15.29 -17.88
N PHE A 245 -9.79 -14.86 -16.64
CA PHE A 245 -10.65 -13.75 -16.26
C PHE A 245 -10.10 -12.43 -16.83
N VAL A 246 -8.81 -12.14 -16.67
CA VAL A 246 -8.18 -10.87 -17.14
C VAL A 246 -8.19 -10.78 -18.66
N LYS A 247 -7.97 -11.88 -19.38
CA LYS A 247 -7.99 -11.92 -20.85
C LYS A 247 -9.31 -11.51 -21.51
N GLN A 248 -10.40 -11.49 -20.76
CA GLN A 248 -11.69 -11.01 -21.27
C GLN A 248 -11.71 -9.50 -21.53
N PHE A 249 -10.73 -8.76 -20.99
CA PHE A 249 -10.71 -7.30 -21.04
C PHE A 249 -9.55 -6.80 -21.92
N PRO A 250 -9.84 -6.05 -23.00
CA PRO A 250 -8.81 -5.51 -23.88
C PRO A 250 -7.92 -4.49 -23.14
N ASN A 251 -6.70 -4.27 -23.64
CA ASN A 251 -5.72 -3.34 -23.08
C ASN A 251 -5.40 -3.62 -21.58
N THR A 252 -5.44 -4.90 -21.20
CA THR A 252 -5.11 -5.35 -19.86
C THR A 252 -4.03 -6.42 -19.92
N GLU A 253 -2.88 -6.12 -19.34
CA GLU A 253 -1.79 -7.08 -19.14
C GLU A 253 -2.03 -7.86 -17.85
N TYR A 254 -1.52 -9.10 -17.78
CA TYR A 254 -1.51 -9.87 -16.54
C TYR A 254 -0.09 -10.12 -16.08
N GLU A 255 0.20 -9.83 -14.81
CA GLU A 255 1.50 -10.00 -14.18
C GLU A 255 1.37 -10.73 -12.85
N VAL A 256 2.21 -11.73 -12.62
CA VAL A 256 2.38 -12.35 -11.31
C VAL A 256 3.61 -11.78 -10.62
N LEU A 257 3.49 -11.51 -9.33
CA LEU A 257 4.55 -10.96 -8.51
C LEU A 257 5.07 -12.02 -7.54
N HIS A 258 6.39 -12.08 -7.38
CA HIS A 258 7.01 -12.99 -6.43
C HIS A 258 6.70 -12.56 -5.00
N TYR A 259 6.28 -13.50 -4.15
CA TYR A 259 6.14 -13.27 -2.71
C TYR A 259 7.49 -12.92 -2.08
N HIS A 260 7.48 -11.97 -1.16
CA HIS A 260 8.64 -11.59 -0.38
C HIS A 260 8.25 -11.09 1.02
N ARG A 261 9.18 -11.17 1.97
CA ARG A 261 8.97 -10.80 3.38
C ARG A 261 9.56 -9.45 3.78
N TYR A 262 9.79 -8.54 2.83
CA TYR A 262 10.44 -7.25 3.10
C TYR A 262 9.68 -6.37 4.11
N GLY A 263 8.39 -6.62 4.32
CA GLY A 263 7.57 -5.92 5.31
C GLY A 263 7.59 -6.53 6.72
N SER A 264 8.18 -7.71 6.95
CA SER A 264 8.05 -8.44 8.22
C SER A 264 8.52 -7.63 9.44
N SER A 265 9.65 -6.94 9.36
CA SER A 265 10.15 -6.08 10.45
C SER A 265 9.22 -4.91 10.80
N LYS A 266 8.44 -4.42 9.85
CA LYS A 266 7.51 -3.32 10.08
C LYS A 266 6.35 -3.71 11.02
N TYR A 267 6.00 -5.00 11.05
CA TYR A 267 4.98 -5.50 11.98
C TYR A 267 5.43 -5.31 13.42
N THR A 268 6.67 -5.69 13.76
CA THR A 268 7.19 -5.50 15.12
C THR A 268 7.25 -4.03 15.50
N PHE A 269 7.55 -3.13 14.56
CA PHE A 269 7.58 -1.69 14.80
C PHE A 269 6.23 -1.10 15.18
N ILE A 270 5.13 -1.72 14.72
CA ILE A 270 3.76 -1.29 15.06
C ILE A 270 3.09 -2.20 16.10
N GLY A 271 3.89 -3.02 16.82
CA GLY A 271 3.41 -3.90 17.88
C GLY A 271 2.60 -5.10 17.41
N ARG A 272 2.88 -5.63 16.20
CA ARG A 272 2.20 -6.77 15.60
C ARG A 272 3.18 -7.88 15.25
N GLU A 273 2.66 -9.08 15.08
CA GLU A 273 3.40 -10.22 14.53
C GLU A 273 3.09 -10.41 13.05
N TYR A 274 4.08 -10.91 12.30
CA TYR A 274 3.90 -11.28 10.91
C TYR A 274 3.36 -12.72 10.83
N GLU A 275 2.14 -12.89 10.33
CA GLU A 275 1.41 -14.15 10.41
C GLU A 275 2.05 -15.31 9.62
N LEU A 276 2.74 -15.01 8.51
CA LEU A 276 3.33 -16.05 7.66
C LEU A 276 4.74 -16.49 8.11
N GLY A 277 5.29 -15.89 9.17
CA GLY A 277 6.59 -16.30 9.74
C GLY A 277 7.71 -16.37 8.69
N GLU A 278 8.37 -17.53 8.60
CA GLU A 278 9.51 -17.77 7.73
C GLU A 278 9.16 -18.42 6.38
N VAL A 279 7.87 -18.42 5.98
CA VAL A 279 7.43 -19.00 4.70
C VAL A 279 8.12 -18.32 3.53
N GLU A 280 8.60 -19.11 2.58
CA GLU A 280 9.21 -18.65 1.33
C GLU A 280 8.51 -19.29 0.14
N LEU A 281 8.49 -18.59 -0.98
CA LEU A 281 8.01 -19.13 -2.26
C LEU A 281 9.18 -19.79 -2.98
N ASP A 282 8.99 -21.00 -3.44
CA ASP A 282 9.96 -21.71 -4.26
C ASP A 282 10.12 -21.03 -5.63
N ASP A 283 11.38 -20.77 -6.02
CA ASP A 283 11.70 -20.04 -7.24
C ASP A 283 11.30 -20.82 -8.52
N ASP A 284 11.42 -22.16 -8.52
CA ASP A 284 11.03 -22.99 -9.65
C ASP A 284 9.50 -23.01 -9.81
N LEU A 285 8.78 -23.13 -8.70
CA LEU A 285 7.32 -23.00 -8.69
C LEU A 285 6.90 -21.63 -9.22
N PHE A 286 7.51 -20.54 -8.74
CA PHE A 286 7.21 -19.22 -9.24
C PHE A 286 7.47 -19.07 -10.73
N ALA A 287 8.62 -19.54 -11.22
CA ALA A 287 8.97 -19.50 -12.64
C ALA A 287 7.95 -20.28 -13.48
N HIS A 288 7.50 -21.44 -12.99
CA HIS A 288 6.46 -22.25 -13.64
C HIS A 288 5.12 -21.49 -13.72
N LEU A 289 4.61 -20.98 -12.57
CA LEU A 289 3.35 -20.23 -12.52
C LEU A 289 3.41 -18.95 -13.37
N LYS A 290 4.56 -18.28 -13.39
CA LYS A 290 4.78 -17.12 -14.26
C LYS A 290 4.68 -17.49 -15.74
N SER A 291 5.20 -18.66 -16.15
CA SER A 291 5.09 -19.14 -17.52
C SER A 291 3.63 -19.40 -17.93
N ILE A 292 2.80 -19.88 -16.98
CA ILE A 292 1.36 -20.09 -17.17
C ILE A 292 0.63 -18.73 -17.30
N ALA A 293 0.96 -17.76 -16.47
CA ALA A 293 0.36 -16.44 -16.53
C ALA A 293 0.59 -15.71 -17.85
N MET A 294 1.72 -15.98 -18.52
CA MET A 294 2.11 -15.37 -19.79
C MET A 294 1.51 -16.05 -21.04
N GLN A 295 0.88 -17.22 -20.91
CA GLN A 295 0.19 -17.91 -22.02
C GLN A 295 -1.13 -17.25 -22.36
#